data_875d3e6a075a08c722bf6e881ec8eaba
#
_entry.id   875d3e6a075a08c722bf6e881ec8eaba
#
_cell.length_a   1.000
_cell.length_b   1.000
_cell.length_c   1.000
_cell.angle_alpha   90.00
_cell.angle_beta   90.00
_cell.angle_gamma   90.00
#
_symmetry.space_group_name_H-M   'P 1'
#
loop_
_entity.id
_entity.type
_entity.pdbx_description
1 polymer ?
#
loop_
_entity_poly.entity_id
_entity_poly.type
_entity_poly.pdbx_seq_one_letter_code
_entity_poly.pdbx_strand_id
1 'polypeptide(L)'
;MDIESLKYFLAIDKFNNFSSAAEELCISQSSLSKHIKKLESELECKLFIRGTRQTELTPAGIILKEYAINSINEYNSLLSNLNRFSSNEPVLSIGYIPIVTQYNIANHIGRFCNLHKNVKINFEEGEHNQILELLLSHKINFAILRNEGLDPLAFDITPLADDELVIIVPKTHPFSKKKYVSIKNLSHEKIISLGRNSGIYSLFMNECNKYSFNPNIICFNSRIENILGLVSAGMGISPLMKKSVEYFNKCDIRIILLKEKINNQLCIVHLKNKKLNTTEKSFKSQLIANCNYKKR
;
A
#
# COMPACT_ATOMS: atom_id res chain seq x y z
N MET A 1 -22.34 22.05 -9.94
CA MET A 1 -21.33 21.23 -9.24
C MET A 1 -20.23 20.84 -10.23
N ASP A 2 -18.96 21.04 -9.90
CA ASP A 2 -17.79 20.73 -10.71
C ASP A 2 -16.78 19.89 -9.92
N ILE A 3 -15.77 19.35 -10.60
CA ILE A 3 -14.74 18.47 -10.01
C ILE A 3 -13.93 19.21 -8.93
N GLU A 4 -13.72 20.52 -9.08
CA GLU A 4 -12.98 21.31 -8.12
C GLU A 4 -13.73 21.43 -6.79
N SER A 5 -15.04 21.67 -6.85
CA SER A 5 -15.92 21.68 -5.68
C SER A 5 -15.89 20.34 -4.92
N LEU A 6 -15.86 19.21 -5.64
CA LEU A 6 -15.74 17.89 -5.04
C LEU A 6 -14.36 17.67 -4.37
N LYS A 7 -13.28 18.16 -4.98
CA LYS A 7 -11.94 18.14 -4.36
C LYS A 7 -11.90 18.96 -3.08
N TYR A 8 -12.48 20.14 -3.07
CA TYR A 8 -12.56 21.00 -1.90
C TYR A 8 -13.36 20.34 -0.76
N PHE A 9 -14.48 19.72 -1.11
CA PHE A 9 -15.29 18.97 -0.16
C PHE A 9 -14.50 17.81 0.49
N LEU A 10 -13.81 16.98 -0.31
CA LEU A 10 -13.03 15.87 0.21
C LEU A 10 -11.79 16.30 1.02
N ALA A 11 -11.19 17.44 0.70
CA ALA A 11 -10.10 17.99 1.50
C ALA A 11 -10.57 18.38 2.90
N ILE A 12 -11.74 19.00 3.04
CA ILE A 12 -12.31 19.33 4.36
C ILE A 12 -12.63 18.07 5.15
N ASP A 13 -13.20 17.06 4.52
CA ASP A 13 -13.46 15.75 5.15
C ASP A 13 -12.18 15.09 5.65
N LYS A 14 -11.10 15.11 4.84
CA LYS A 14 -9.80 14.53 5.19
C LYS A 14 -9.17 15.19 6.43
N PHE A 15 -9.24 16.51 6.52
CA PHE A 15 -8.59 17.27 7.60
C PHE A 15 -9.53 17.58 8.76
N ASN A 16 -10.85 17.34 8.63
CA ASN A 16 -11.89 17.72 9.59
C ASN A 16 -11.84 19.19 10.02
N ASN A 17 -11.25 20.05 9.19
CA ASN A 17 -11.01 21.45 9.49
C ASN A 17 -10.86 22.28 8.21
N PHE A 18 -11.58 23.43 8.13
CA PHE A 18 -11.53 24.32 6.96
C PHE A 18 -10.18 25.01 6.78
N SER A 19 -9.50 25.38 7.86
CA SER A 19 -8.21 26.08 7.77
C SER A 19 -7.12 25.16 7.26
N SER A 20 -6.99 23.96 7.83
CA SER A 20 -6.00 22.96 7.39
C SER A 20 -6.26 22.48 5.96
N ALA A 21 -7.53 22.32 5.57
CA ALA A 21 -7.88 21.98 4.19
C ALA A 21 -7.54 23.12 3.21
N ALA A 22 -7.73 24.37 3.61
CA ALA A 22 -7.39 25.53 2.78
C ALA A 22 -5.87 25.69 2.59
N GLU A 23 -5.07 25.43 3.65
CA GLU A 23 -3.62 25.38 3.57
C GLU A 23 -3.12 24.31 2.58
N GLU A 24 -3.64 23.08 2.69
CA GLU A 24 -3.32 21.97 1.76
C GLU A 24 -3.66 22.31 0.31
N LEU A 25 -4.77 23.04 0.09
CA LEU A 25 -5.24 23.45 -1.23
C LEU A 25 -4.58 24.75 -1.74
N CYS A 26 -3.70 25.37 -0.95
CA CYS A 26 -3.05 26.66 -1.26
C CYS A 26 -4.04 27.80 -1.57
N ILE A 27 -5.19 27.85 -0.87
CA ILE A 27 -6.21 28.90 -0.99
C ILE A 27 -6.56 29.49 0.37
N SER A 28 -7.25 30.65 0.37
CA SER A 28 -7.75 31.23 1.63
C SER A 28 -8.93 30.42 2.19
N GLN A 29 -9.03 30.31 3.52
CA GLN A 29 -10.17 29.67 4.19
C GLN A 29 -11.51 30.33 3.80
N SER A 30 -11.54 31.66 3.59
CA SER A 30 -12.73 32.38 3.14
C SER A 30 -13.16 31.95 1.74
N SER A 31 -12.21 31.75 0.82
CA SER A 31 -12.47 31.21 -0.52
C SER A 31 -13.04 29.79 -0.45
N LEU A 32 -12.38 28.89 0.30
CA LEU A 32 -12.86 27.52 0.48
C LEU A 32 -14.28 27.50 1.05
N SER A 33 -14.56 28.34 2.07
CA SER A 33 -15.91 28.44 2.66
C SER A 33 -16.96 28.95 1.67
N LYS A 34 -16.61 29.89 0.76
CA LYS A 34 -17.52 30.33 -0.31
C LYS A 34 -17.84 29.21 -1.30
N HIS A 35 -16.83 28.43 -1.73
CA HIS A 35 -17.02 27.29 -2.63
C HIS A 35 -17.95 26.24 -2.02
N ILE A 36 -17.76 25.89 -0.75
CA ILE A 36 -18.64 24.93 -0.07
C ILE A 36 -20.06 25.47 0.10
N LYS A 37 -20.22 26.75 0.47
CA LYS A 37 -21.56 27.34 0.55
C LYS A 37 -22.28 27.34 -0.80
N LYS A 38 -21.55 27.58 -1.90
CA LYS A 38 -22.10 27.50 -3.25
C LYS A 38 -22.54 26.08 -3.56
N LEU A 39 -21.69 25.06 -3.25
CA LEU A 39 -22.00 23.64 -3.44
C LEU A 39 -23.24 23.22 -2.61
N GLU A 40 -23.30 23.61 -1.32
CA GLU A 40 -24.47 23.35 -0.46
C GLU A 40 -25.74 24.00 -1.00
N SER A 41 -25.63 25.23 -1.57
CA SER A 41 -26.75 25.94 -2.19
C SER A 41 -27.24 25.26 -3.48
N GLU A 42 -26.30 24.74 -4.34
CA GLU A 42 -26.66 24.01 -5.54
C GLU A 42 -27.33 22.67 -5.25
N LEU A 43 -26.94 22.01 -4.13
CA LEU A 43 -27.49 20.72 -3.70
C LEU A 43 -28.68 20.86 -2.73
N GLU A 44 -29.05 22.09 -2.37
CA GLU A 44 -30.12 22.42 -1.45
C GLU A 44 -30.02 21.71 -0.09
N CYS A 45 -28.81 21.31 0.33
CA CYS A 45 -28.59 20.63 1.59
C CYS A 45 -27.26 21.03 2.23
N LYS A 46 -27.17 20.87 3.56
CA LYS A 46 -25.91 21.05 4.29
C LYS A 46 -25.08 19.79 4.21
N LEU A 47 -23.78 19.97 3.95
CA LEU A 47 -22.82 18.86 3.82
C LEU A 47 -21.98 18.69 5.08
N PHE A 48 -21.80 19.78 5.84
CA PHE A 48 -20.99 19.81 7.05
C PHE A 48 -21.76 20.35 8.26
N ILE A 49 -21.53 19.72 9.40
CA ILE A 49 -21.87 20.23 10.73
C ILE A 49 -20.63 20.98 11.22
N ARG A 50 -20.78 22.31 11.41
CA ARG A 50 -19.70 23.18 11.87
C ARG A 50 -19.65 23.19 13.39
N GLY A 51 -18.72 22.46 14.00
CA GLY A 51 -18.40 22.56 15.41
C GLY A 51 -17.33 23.64 15.67
N THR A 52 -17.13 24.00 16.95
CA THR A 52 -16.14 24.99 17.37
C THR A 52 -14.68 24.52 17.20
N ARG A 53 -14.43 23.21 17.15
CA ARG A 53 -13.09 22.61 17.02
C ARG A 53 -12.94 21.64 15.85
N GLN A 54 -14.00 21.00 15.44
CA GLN A 54 -13.98 20.00 14.35
C GLN A 54 -15.19 20.17 13.45
N THR A 55 -15.03 19.76 12.21
CA THR A 55 -16.06 19.75 11.17
C THR A 55 -16.42 18.29 10.90
N GLU A 56 -17.69 17.94 10.94
CA GLU A 56 -18.19 16.59 10.69
C GLU A 56 -19.12 16.58 9.48
N LEU A 57 -19.21 15.46 8.79
CA LEU A 57 -20.16 15.29 7.69
C LEU A 57 -21.60 15.16 8.20
N THR A 58 -22.53 15.77 7.48
CA THR A 58 -23.97 15.45 7.61
C THR A 58 -24.28 14.11 6.93
N PRO A 59 -25.48 13.53 7.13
CA PRO A 59 -25.92 12.37 6.34
C PRO A 59 -25.82 12.61 4.82
N ALA A 60 -26.17 13.82 4.35
CA ALA A 60 -26.01 14.21 2.95
C ALA A 60 -24.51 14.29 2.53
N GLY A 61 -23.66 14.79 3.43
CA GLY A 61 -22.21 14.81 3.22
C GLY A 61 -21.62 13.40 3.07
N ILE A 62 -22.10 12.42 3.84
CA ILE A 62 -21.67 11.01 3.73
C ILE A 62 -22.01 10.43 2.34
N ILE A 63 -23.22 10.71 1.85
CA ILE A 63 -23.65 10.29 0.51
C ILE A 63 -22.78 10.96 -0.56
N LEU A 64 -22.57 12.28 -0.44
CA LEU A 64 -21.74 13.03 -1.39
C LEU A 64 -20.29 12.56 -1.39
N LYS A 65 -19.74 12.14 -0.25
CA LYS A 65 -18.36 11.64 -0.13
C LYS A 65 -18.10 10.46 -1.06
N GLU A 66 -18.99 9.47 -1.03
CA GLU A 66 -18.85 8.29 -1.89
C GLU A 66 -18.95 8.68 -3.38
N TYR A 67 -19.91 9.52 -3.73
CA TYR A 67 -20.05 10.04 -5.08
C TYR A 67 -18.84 10.87 -5.53
N ALA A 68 -18.33 11.74 -4.66
CA ALA A 68 -17.19 12.60 -4.97
C ALA A 68 -15.92 11.80 -5.25
N ILE A 69 -15.65 10.78 -4.44
CA ILE A 69 -14.51 9.86 -4.65
C ILE A 69 -14.62 9.20 -6.03
N ASN A 70 -15.77 8.62 -6.35
CA ASN A 70 -16.00 7.93 -7.61
C ASN A 70 -15.86 8.89 -8.81
N SER A 71 -16.48 10.07 -8.75
CA SER A 71 -16.44 11.06 -9.82
C SER A 71 -15.03 11.60 -10.09
N ILE A 72 -14.25 11.87 -9.04
CA ILE A 72 -12.86 12.31 -9.19
C ILE A 72 -12.01 11.18 -9.78
N ASN A 73 -12.24 9.94 -9.39
CA ASN A 73 -11.53 8.79 -9.93
C ASN A 73 -11.83 8.59 -11.43
N GLU A 74 -13.09 8.70 -11.85
CA GLU A 74 -13.48 8.64 -13.27
C GLU A 74 -12.86 9.79 -14.06
N TYR A 75 -12.90 11.01 -13.54
CA TYR A 75 -12.27 12.17 -14.17
C TYR A 75 -10.76 11.98 -14.35
N ASN A 76 -10.06 11.49 -13.34
CA ASN A 76 -8.63 11.19 -13.42
C ASN A 76 -8.33 10.08 -14.45
N SER A 77 -9.20 9.06 -14.51
CA SER A 77 -9.13 8.00 -15.52
C SER A 77 -9.30 8.56 -16.93
N LEU A 78 -10.26 9.46 -17.13
CA LEU A 78 -10.46 10.16 -18.40
C LEU A 78 -9.21 10.95 -18.80
N LEU A 79 -8.66 11.77 -17.91
CA LEU A 79 -7.45 12.56 -18.17
C LEU A 79 -6.26 11.65 -18.52
N SER A 80 -6.07 10.56 -17.77
CA SER A 80 -5.04 9.56 -18.06
C SER A 80 -5.21 8.93 -19.45
N ASN A 81 -6.45 8.68 -19.85
CA ASN A 81 -6.77 8.15 -21.16
C ASN A 81 -6.58 9.17 -22.29
N LEU A 82 -6.88 10.44 -22.05
CA LEU A 82 -6.69 11.53 -23.02
C LEU A 82 -5.22 11.91 -23.21
N ASN A 83 -4.41 11.81 -22.16
CA ASN A 83 -2.96 12.07 -22.25
C ASN A 83 -2.22 11.17 -23.25
N ARG A 84 -2.83 10.03 -23.66
CA ARG A 84 -2.30 9.18 -24.74
C ARG A 84 -2.36 9.84 -26.11
N PHE A 85 -3.26 10.82 -26.29
CA PHE A 85 -3.40 11.56 -27.55
C PHE A 85 -2.54 12.82 -27.60
N SER A 86 -2.05 13.27 -26.44
CA SER A 86 -1.20 14.49 -26.31
C SER A 86 0.29 14.22 -26.21
N SER A 87 0.72 12.99 -25.87
CA SER A 87 2.13 12.58 -25.85
C SER A 87 2.36 11.38 -26.76
N ASN A 88 3.39 11.44 -27.62
CA ASN A 88 3.78 10.33 -28.50
C ASN A 88 4.38 9.14 -27.72
N GLU A 89 4.61 9.27 -26.40
CA GLU A 89 5.22 8.24 -25.57
C GLU A 89 4.22 7.74 -24.54
N PRO A 90 3.90 6.43 -24.53
CA PRO A 90 3.04 5.84 -23.50
C PRO A 90 3.75 5.90 -22.14
N VAL A 91 3.03 6.41 -21.12
CA VAL A 91 3.50 6.48 -19.74
C VAL A 91 2.89 5.31 -18.96
N LEU A 92 3.72 4.59 -18.21
CA LEU A 92 3.33 3.50 -17.32
C LEU A 92 3.71 3.88 -15.89
N SER A 93 2.72 4.13 -15.04
CA SER A 93 2.94 4.48 -13.63
C SER A 93 2.75 3.25 -12.74
N ILE A 94 3.75 2.92 -11.93
CA ILE A 94 3.80 1.72 -11.11
C ILE A 94 4.06 2.12 -9.66
N GLY A 95 3.13 1.79 -8.77
CA GLY A 95 3.35 1.90 -7.34
C GLY A 95 3.87 0.59 -6.75
N TYR A 96 4.71 0.66 -5.74
CA TYR A 96 5.22 -0.54 -5.08
C TYR A 96 5.60 -0.29 -3.61
N ILE A 97 5.51 -1.34 -2.81
CA ILE A 97 6.08 -1.36 -1.46
C ILE A 97 7.59 -1.61 -1.55
N PRO A 98 8.41 -1.21 -0.56
CA PRO A 98 9.90 -1.23 -0.67
C PRO A 98 10.50 -2.64 -0.63
N ILE A 99 10.15 -3.48 -1.62
CA ILE A 99 10.58 -4.89 -1.74
C ILE A 99 11.05 -5.28 -3.15
N VAL A 100 11.05 -4.34 -4.09
CA VAL A 100 11.26 -4.58 -5.54
C VAL A 100 12.58 -5.31 -5.82
N THR A 101 13.64 -4.95 -5.09
CA THR A 101 14.96 -5.57 -5.21
C THR A 101 14.99 -6.99 -4.65
N GLN A 102 14.34 -7.21 -3.52
CA GLN A 102 14.35 -8.48 -2.78
C GLN A 102 13.67 -9.62 -3.55
N TYR A 103 12.73 -9.28 -4.42
CA TYR A 103 12.01 -10.24 -5.27
C TYR A 103 12.46 -10.20 -6.73
N ASN A 104 13.61 -9.57 -7.03
CA ASN A 104 14.15 -9.44 -8.38
C ASN A 104 13.25 -8.70 -9.39
N ILE A 105 12.24 -7.99 -8.89
CA ILE A 105 11.27 -7.26 -9.72
C ILE A 105 11.96 -6.14 -10.51
N ALA A 106 12.95 -5.45 -9.91
CA ALA A 106 13.72 -4.40 -10.56
C ALA A 106 14.36 -4.89 -11.89
N ASN A 107 14.92 -6.10 -11.90
CA ASN A 107 15.52 -6.68 -13.10
C ASN A 107 14.46 -7.00 -14.17
N HIS A 108 13.27 -7.44 -13.77
CA HIS A 108 12.18 -7.71 -14.72
C HIS A 108 11.65 -6.42 -15.33
N ILE A 109 11.51 -5.35 -14.53
CA ILE A 109 11.15 -4.02 -15.02
C ILE A 109 12.25 -3.48 -15.95
N GLY A 110 13.51 -3.59 -15.58
CA GLY A 110 14.63 -3.17 -16.43
C GLY A 110 14.65 -3.86 -17.80
N ARG A 111 14.34 -5.16 -17.84
CA ARG A 111 14.19 -5.90 -19.12
C ARG A 111 13.05 -5.34 -19.96
N PHE A 112 11.91 -5.01 -19.33
CA PHE A 112 10.79 -4.39 -20.05
C PHE A 112 11.20 -3.03 -20.64
N CYS A 113 11.88 -2.16 -19.87
CA CYS A 113 12.37 -0.87 -20.34
C CYS A 113 13.31 -1.01 -21.55
N ASN A 114 14.21 -1.99 -21.52
CA ASN A 114 15.15 -2.24 -22.61
C ASN A 114 14.46 -2.68 -23.91
N LEU A 115 13.34 -3.41 -23.80
CA LEU A 115 12.56 -3.89 -24.94
C LEU A 115 11.58 -2.83 -25.46
N HIS A 116 11.15 -1.89 -24.62
CA HIS A 116 10.15 -0.88 -24.92
C HIS A 116 10.70 0.54 -24.68
N LYS A 117 11.72 0.94 -25.45
CA LYS A 117 12.46 2.21 -25.27
C LYS A 117 11.60 3.47 -25.37
N ASN A 118 10.45 3.37 -26.02
CA ASN A 118 9.47 4.45 -26.19
C ASN A 118 8.46 4.56 -25.05
N VAL A 119 8.57 3.71 -24.00
CA VAL A 119 7.67 3.72 -22.83
C VAL A 119 8.38 4.44 -21.69
N LYS A 120 7.77 5.53 -21.20
CA LYS A 120 8.21 6.17 -19.97
C LYS A 120 7.61 5.47 -18.76
N ILE A 121 8.42 5.11 -17.77
CA ILE A 121 7.94 4.51 -16.53
C ILE A 121 8.10 5.51 -15.37
N ASN A 122 7.02 5.75 -14.65
CA ASN A 122 7.01 6.48 -13.40
C ASN A 122 6.89 5.49 -12.23
N PHE A 123 7.65 5.72 -11.18
CA PHE A 123 7.65 4.88 -9.98
C PHE A 123 7.21 5.67 -8.77
N GLU A 124 6.33 5.04 -7.98
CA GLU A 124 5.86 5.56 -6.70
C GLU A 124 6.14 4.50 -5.62
N GLU A 125 7.07 4.79 -4.72
CA GLU A 125 7.35 3.92 -3.56
C GLU A 125 6.56 4.41 -2.36
N GLY A 126 5.92 3.49 -1.65
CA GLY A 126 5.15 3.83 -0.45
C GLY A 126 4.70 2.61 0.34
N GLU A 127 4.08 2.86 1.47
CA GLU A 127 3.47 1.80 2.27
C GLU A 127 2.19 1.27 1.60
N HIS A 128 1.74 0.09 2.02
CA HIS A 128 0.64 -0.65 1.40
C HIS A 128 -0.61 0.24 1.14
N ASN A 129 -1.10 0.94 2.15
CA ASN A 129 -2.31 1.75 2.03
C ASN A 129 -2.10 2.97 1.11
N GLN A 130 -0.92 3.60 1.14
CA GLN A 130 -0.60 4.73 0.25
C GLN A 130 -0.62 4.29 -1.21
N ILE A 131 -0.03 3.13 -1.52
CA ILE A 131 -0.03 2.59 -2.89
C ILE A 131 -1.44 2.20 -3.33
N LEU A 132 -2.28 1.66 -2.44
CA LEU A 132 -3.69 1.40 -2.74
C LEU A 132 -4.47 2.68 -3.03
N GLU A 133 -4.26 3.75 -2.26
CA GLU A 133 -4.88 5.06 -2.52
C GLU A 133 -4.48 5.62 -3.89
N LEU A 134 -3.20 5.50 -4.27
CA LEU A 134 -2.73 5.91 -5.59
C LEU A 134 -3.37 5.08 -6.72
N LEU A 135 -3.58 3.78 -6.49
CA LEU A 135 -4.23 2.89 -7.45
C LEU A 135 -5.72 3.24 -7.59
N LEU A 136 -6.43 3.42 -6.48
CA LEU A 136 -7.85 3.79 -6.44
C LEU A 136 -8.10 5.17 -7.06
N SER A 137 -7.18 6.12 -6.86
CA SER A 137 -7.25 7.47 -7.46
C SER A 137 -6.73 7.53 -8.91
N HIS A 138 -6.46 6.39 -9.54
CA HIS A 138 -5.94 6.27 -10.92
C HIS A 138 -4.62 7.02 -11.18
N LYS A 139 -3.85 7.38 -10.14
CA LYS A 139 -2.53 8.00 -10.27
C LYS A 139 -1.47 7.01 -10.75
N ILE A 140 -1.66 5.72 -10.47
CA ILE A 140 -0.83 4.63 -10.96
C ILE A 140 -1.65 3.61 -11.76
N ASN A 141 -0.96 2.89 -12.66
CA ASN A 141 -1.57 1.87 -13.50
C ASN A 141 -1.59 0.50 -12.84
N PHE A 142 -0.51 0.19 -12.14
CA PHE A 142 -0.29 -1.05 -11.40
C PHE A 142 0.26 -0.77 -10.02
N ALA A 143 -0.11 -1.63 -9.09
CA ALA A 143 0.50 -1.72 -7.77
C ALA A 143 1.22 -3.07 -7.62
N ILE A 144 2.42 -3.06 -7.05
CA ILE A 144 3.16 -4.27 -6.66
C ILE A 144 3.19 -4.30 -5.15
N LEU A 145 2.35 -5.13 -4.58
CA LEU A 145 2.17 -5.24 -3.13
C LEU A 145 1.74 -6.65 -2.72
N ARG A 146 1.58 -6.86 -1.43
CA ARG A 146 1.14 -8.16 -0.90
C ARG A 146 -0.37 -8.28 -1.00
N ASN A 147 -0.86 -9.51 -1.12
CA ASN A 147 -2.29 -9.80 -1.31
C ASN A 147 -3.15 -9.57 -0.06
N GLU A 148 -2.56 -9.23 1.08
CA GLU A 148 -3.29 -9.05 2.32
C GLU A 148 -4.23 -7.84 2.26
N GLY A 149 -5.49 -8.03 2.68
CA GLY A 149 -6.49 -6.97 2.72
C GLY A 149 -6.99 -6.50 1.35
N LEU A 150 -6.58 -7.13 0.25
CA LEU A 150 -7.08 -6.80 -1.09
C LEU A 150 -8.44 -7.42 -1.35
N ASP A 151 -9.40 -6.59 -1.79
CA ASP A 151 -10.73 -7.05 -2.20
C ASP A 151 -10.72 -7.54 -3.67
N PRO A 152 -10.97 -8.84 -3.93
CA PRO A 152 -11.05 -9.38 -5.29
C PRO A 152 -12.20 -8.81 -6.14
N LEU A 153 -13.17 -8.13 -5.52
CA LEU A 153 -14.25 -7.46 -6.24
C LEU A 153 -13.77 -6.13 -6.84
N ALA A 154 -12.89 -5.43 -6.14
CA ALA A 154 -12.33 -4.14 -6.56
C ALA A 154 -11.09 -4.28 -7.47
N PHE A 155 -10.29 -5.33 -7.25
CA PHE A 155 -8.97 -5.48 -7.86
C PHE A 155 -8.83 -6.77 -8.67
N ASP A 156 -8.10 -6.69 -9.78
CA ASP A 156 -7.49 -7.84 -10.44
C ASP A 156 -6.14 -8.10 -9.76
N ILE A 157 -6.04 -9.22 -9.07
CA ILE A 157 -4.89 -9.59 -8.24
C ILE A 157 -4.18 -10.76 -8.91
N THR A 158 -2.97 -10.55 -9.40
CA THR A 158 -2.18 -11.60 -10.05
C THR A 158 -0.91 -11.89 -9.25
N PRO A 159 -0.72 -13.09 -8.71
CA PRO A 159 0.47 -13.47 -7.95
C PRO A 159 1.75 -13.42 -8.79
N LEU A 160 2.83 -12.90 -8.17
CA LEU A 160 4.18 -12.86 -8.72
C LEU A 160 5.13 -13.78 -7.96
N ALA A 161 4.97 -13.90 -6.65
CA ALA A 161 5.80 -14.77 -5.82
C ALA A 161 5.06 -15.19 -4.54
N ASP A 162 5.21 -16.46 -4.18
CA ASP A 162 4.81 -16.96 -2.86
C ASP A 162 5.91 -16.63 -1.84
N ASP A 163 5.50 -16.37 -0.60
CA ASP A 163 6.39 -16.18 0.53
C ASP A 163 5.72 -16.63 1.83
N GLU A 164 6.50 -16.77 2.88
CA GLU A 164 6.00 -17.17 4.20
C GLU A 164 6.54 -16.26 5.29
N LEU A 165 5.72 -15.99 6.31
CA LEU A 165 6.14 -15.26 7.50
C LEU A 165 7.05 -16.18 8.34
N VAL A 166 8.18 -15.65 8.76
CA VAL A 166 9.16 -16.31 9.60
C VAL A 166 9.54 -15.42 10.78
N ILE A 167 10.15 -16.03 11.78
CA ILE A 167 10.74 -15.27 12.90
C ILE A 167 12.23 -15.25 12.74
N ILE A 168 12.82 -14.08 12.78
CA ILE A 168 14.27 -13.92 12.85
C ILE A 168 14.72 -13.72 14.29
N VAL A 169 15.80 -14.40 14.66
CA VAL A 169 16.35 -14.36 16.01
C VAL A 169 17.87 -14.21 15.95
N PRO A 170 18.53 -13.61 16.95
CA PRO A 170 19.99 -13.63 17.04
C PRO A 170 20.47 -15.07 17.25
N LYS A 171 21.69 -15.40 16.81
CA LYS A 171 22.28 -16.76 16.97
C LYS A 171 22.32 -17.23 18.41
N THR A 172 22.40 -16.31 19.37
CA THR A 172 22.42 -16.57 20.81
C THR A 172 21.06 -16.88 21.42
N HIS A 173 19.97 -16.61 20.70
CA HIS A 173 18.60 -16.75 21.21
C HIS A 173 18.24 -18.25 21.39
N PRO A 174 17.47 -18.64 22.44
CA PRO A 174 17.04 -20.03 22.63
C PRO A 174 16.34 -20.67 21.43
N PHE A 175 15.60 -19.85 20.64
CA PHE A 175 14.93 -20.32 19.43
C PHE A 175 15.90 -20.63 18.28
N SER A 176 17.14 -20.15 18.32
CA SER A 176 18.12 -20.38 17.24
C SER A 176 18.44 -21.88 17.01
N LYS A 177 18.22 -22.70 18.05
CA LYS A 177 18.39 -24.16 17.99
C LYS A 177 17.13 -24.91 17.50
N LYS A 178 16.01 -24.20 17.29
CA LYS A 178 14.73 -24.79 16.87
C LYS A 178 14.55 -24.60 15.37
N LYS A 179 13.96 -25.60 14.71
CA LYS A 179 13.53 -25.48 13.30
C LYS A 179 12.21 -24.76 13.18
N TYR A 180 11.32 -24.93 14.17
CA TYR A 180 9.98 -24.34 14.20
C TYR A 180 9.67 -23.77 15.59
N VAL A 181 8.92 -22.66 15.60
CA VAL A 181 8.29 -22.12 16.80
C VAL A 181 6.80 -21.88 16.50
N SER A 182 5.94 -22.00 17.51
CA SER A 182 4.54 -21.57 17.39
C SER A 182 4.45 -20.09 17.65
N ILE A 183 3.48 -19.43 17.01
CA ILE A 183 3.19 -17.99 17.25
C ILE A 183 2.92 -17.72 18.74
N LYS A 184 2.29 -18.67 19.44
CA LYS A 184 2.06 -18.61 20.90
C LYS A 184 3.34 -18.45 21.72
N ASN A 185 4.45 -19.01 21.26
CA ASN A 185 5.73 -18.92 21.96
C ASN A 185 6.32 -17.50 21.94
N LEU A 186 5.75 -16.59 21.12
CA LEU A 186 6.22 -15.21 20.98
C LEU A 186 5.62 -14.27 22.02
N SER A 187 4.65 -14.72 22.84
CA SER A 187 3.91 -13.88 23.79
C SER A 187 4.78 -13.20 24.83
N HIS A 188 5.94 -13.79 25.18
CA HIS A 188 6.89 -13.25 26.16
C HIS A 188 8.15 -12.66 25.54
N GLU A 189 8.23 -12.65 24.22
CA GLU A 189 9.41 -12.19 23.50
C GLU A 189 9.37 -10.67 23.24
N LYS A 190 10.53 -10.05 23.20
CA LYS A 190 10.69 -8.66 22.76
C LYS A 190 10.64 -8.63 21.23
N ILE A 191 9.64 -7.98 20.67
CA ILE A 191 9.42 -7.94 19.23
C ILE A 191 9.91 -6.61 18.65
N ILE A 192 10.70 -6.68 17.58
CA ILE A 192 11.03 -5.56 16.70
C ILE A 192 10.17 -5.72 15.46
N SER A 193 9.35 -4.72 15.12
CA SER A 193 8.36 -4.84 14.05
C SER A 193 8.61 -3.83 12.94
N LEU A 194 8.13 -4.15 11.74
CA LEU A 194 7.89 -3.12 10.73
C LEU A 194 6.82 -2.12 11.21
N GLY A 195 6.78 -0.95 10.58
CA GLY A 195 5.85 0.11 10.90
C GLY A 195 4.39 -0.34 10.86
N ARG A 196 3.51 0.33 11.60
CA ARG A 196 2.08 -0.02 11.74
C ARG A 196 1.32 0.00 10.42
N ASN A 197 1.79 0.75 9.43
CA ASN A 197 1.20 0.84 8.09
C ASN A 197 1.71 -0.26 7.14
N SER A 198 2.60 -1.14 7.61
CA SER A 198 3.09 -2.28 6.84
C SER A 198 2.08 -3.43 6.86
N GLY A 199 1.83 -4.04 5.69
CA GLY A 199 1.01 -5.25 5.59
C GLY A 199 1.55 -6.42 6.43
N ILE A 200 2.88 -6.51 6.62
CA ILE A 200 3.50 -7.54 7.48
C ILE A 200 3.14 -7.33 8.95
N TYR A 201 3.10 -6.08 9.41
CA TYR A 201 2.62 -5.78 10.77
C TYR A 201 1.17 -6.24 10.94
N SER A 202 0.28 -5.88 10.03
CA SER A 202 -1.12 -6.28 10.08
C SER A 202 -1.28 -7.80 10.06
N LEU A 203 -0.55 -8.49 9.18
CA LEU A 203 -0.52 -9.95 9.09
C LEU A 203 -0.09 -10.58 10.44
N PHE A 204 0.99 -10.10 11.02
CA PHE A 204 1.51 -10.60 12.30
C PHE A 204 0.52 -10.34 13.45
N MET A 205 -0.05 -9.13 13.55
CA MET A 205 -1.03 -8.79 14.58
C MET A 205 -2.30 -9.64 14.46
N ASN A 206 -2.79 -9.87 13.25
CA ASN A 206 -3.95 -10.74 13.01
C ASN A 206 -3.68 -12.17 13.50
N GLU A 207 -2.47 -12.68 13.27
CA GLU A 207 -2.11 -14.01 13.77
C GLU A 207 -2.00 -14.03 15.30
N CYS A 208 -1.40 -13.02 15.94
CA CYS A 208 -1.35 -12.91 17.39
C CYS A 208 -2.76 -12.87 18.02
N ASN A 209 -3.66 -12.12 17.40
CA ASN A 209 -5.06 -12.02 17.86
C ASN A 209 -5.79 -13.37 17.81
N LYS A 210 -5.55 -14.22 16.80
CA LYS A 210 -6.12 -15.58 16.74
C LYS A 210 -5.73 -16.43 17.96
N TYR A 211 -4.58 -16.13 18.54
CA TYR A 211 -4.08 -16.81 19.76
C TYR A 211 -4.27 -15.99 21.03
N SER A 212 -5.07 -14.92 20.98
CA SER A 212 -5.49 -14.10 22.11
C SER A 212 -4.34 -13.51 22.95
N PHE A 213 -3.27 -13.05 22.28
CA PHE A 213 -2.21 -12.31 22.96
C PHE A 213 -1.76 -11.06 22.18
N ASN A 214 -1.35 -10.05 22.93
CA ASN A 214 -0.71 -8.85 22.39
C ASN A 214 0.81 -9.01 22.44
N PRO A 215 1.52 -8.91 21.30
CA PRO A 215 2.97 -9.02 21.28
C PRO A 215 3.61 -7.81 21.97
N ASN A 216 4.72 -8.04 22.71
CA ASN A 216 5.50 -6.98 23.31
C ASN A 216 6.40 -6.30 22.27
N ILE A 217 5.84 -5.35 21.51
CA ILE A 217 6.57 -4.62 20.48
C ILE A 217 7.36 -3.49 21.14
N ILE A 218 8.69 -3.64 21.18
CA ILE A 218 9.61 -2.69 21.79
C ILE A 218 10.12 -1.63 20.83
N CYS A 219 10.05 -1.88 19.50
CA CYS A 219 10.58 -0.99 18.49
C CYS A 219 9.85 -1.16 17.16
N PHE A 220 9.60 -0.06 16.46
CA PHE A 220 9.15 -0.03 15.08
C PHE A 220 10.25 0.50 14.17
N ASN A 221 10.39 -0.09 12.97
CA ASN A 221 11.31 0.40 11.96
C ASN A 221 10.68 0.26 10.57
N SER A 222 11.00 1.15 9.66
CA SER A 222 10.46 1.11 8.28
C SER A 222 11.31 0.26 7.32
N ARG A 223 12.55 -0.08 7.70
CA ARG A 223 13.51 -0.77 6.83
C ARG A 223 13.93 -2.12 7.41
N ILE A 224 13.87 -3.14 6.58
CA ILE A 224 14.23 -4.52 6.95
C ILE A 224 15.69 -4.61 7.38
N GLU A 225 16.61 -3.93 6.69
CA GLU A 225 18.03 -3.92 6.99
C GLU A 225 18.31 -3.46 8.42
N ASN A 226 17.63 -2.40 8.87
CA ASN A 226 17.76 -1.92 10.24
C ASN A 226 17.24 -2.94 11.26
N ILE A 227 16.10 -3.59 10.96
CA ILE A 227 15.53 -4.64 11.81
C ILE A 227 16.54 -5.81 11.94
N LEU A 228 17.14 -6.23 10.83
CA LEU A 228 18.14 -7.30 10.83
C LEU A 228 19.35 -6.93 11.71
N GLY A 229 19.82 -5.68 11.62
CA GLY A 229 20.88 -5.17 12.47
C GLY A 229 20.53 -5.18 13.97
N LEU A 230 19.33 -4.71 14.32
CA LEU A 230 18.85 -4.67 15.71
C LEU A 230 18.66 -6.09 16.29
N VAL A 231 18.12 -7.02 15.49
CA VAL A 231 18.00 -8.43 15.87
C VAL A 231 19.38 -9.04 16.06
N SER A 232 20.31 -8.82 15.13
CA SER A 232 21.69 -9.32 15.22
C SER A 232 22.40 -8.83 16.48
N ALA A 233 22.11 -7.57 16.91
CA ALA A 233 22.61 -6.98 18.16
C ALA A 233 21.94 -7.55 19.43
N GLY A 234 20.97 -8.46 19.30
CA GLY A 234 20.32 -9.10 20.46
C GLY A 234 19.23 -8.28 21.13
N MET A 235 18.73 -7.20 20.50
CA MET A 235 17.68 -6.35 21.11
C MET A 235 16.33 -7.06 21.22
N GLY A 236 16.04 -8.03 20.33
CA GLY A 236 14.79 -8.78 20.29
C GLY A 236 14.74 -9.70 19.08
N ILE A 237 13.54 -10.18 18.77
CA ILE A 237 13.25 -10.99 17.60
C ILE A 237 12.29 -10.26 16.67
N SER A 238 12.16 -10.70 15.41
CA SER A 238 11.25 -10.00 14.48
C SER A 238 10.51 -10.95 13.56
N PRO A 239 9.19 -10.71 13.29
CA PRO A 239 8.44 -11.33 12.23
C PRO A 239 8.75 -10.63 10.90
N LEU A 240 9.27 -11.35 9.92
CA LEU A 240 9.56 -10.86 8.57
C LEU A 240 9.21 -11.91 7.53
N MET A 241 9.14 -11.50 6.27
CA MET A 241 8.97 -12.43 5.16
C MET A 241 10.31 -13.09 4.80
N LYS A 242 10.28 -14.40 4.61
CA LYS A 242 11.47 -15.23 4.43
C LYS A 242 12.36 -14.79 3.28
N LYS A 243 11.80 -14.57 2.09
CA LYS A 243 12.58 -14.13 0.92
C LYS A 243 13.26 -12.80 1.13
N SER A 244 12.58 -11.88 1.83
CA SER A 244 13.17 -10.58 2.17
C SER A 244 14.39 -10.74 3.08
N VAL A 245 14.32 -11.65 4.06
CA VAL A 245 15.44 -11.93 4.96
C VAL A 245 16.58 -12.64 4.22
N GLU A 246 16.27 -13.62 3.39
CA GLU A 246 17.25 -14.38 2.60
C GLU A 246 18.04 -13.46 1.64
N TYR A 247 17.41 -12.43 1.10
CA TYR A 247 18.08 -11.44 0.24
C TYR A 247 19.21 -10.69 0.98
N PHE A 248 19.02 -10.36 2.26
CA PHE A 248 19.98 -9.60 3.06
C PHE A 248 20.98 -10.48 3.85
N ASN A 249 21.17 -11.71 3.53
CA ASN A 249 21.87 -12.80 4.25
C ASN A 249 23.31 -12.50 4.75
N LYS A 250 23.56 -11.33 5.39
CA LYS A 250 24.86 -10.91 5.90
C LYS A 250 24.92 -10.74 7.42
N CYS A 251 23.85 -11.02 8.15
CA CYS A 251 23.74 -10.76 9.59
C CYS A 251 23.85 -12.03 10.43
N ASP A 252 24.30 -11.88 11.68
CA ASP A 252 24.38 -12.98 12.66
C ASP A 252 23.01 -13.35 13.25
N ILE A 253 22.10 -13.74 12.37
CA ILE A 253 20.73 -14.14 12.69
C ILE A 253 20.44 -15.59 12.30
N ARG A 254 19.31 -16.12 12.78
CA ARG A 254 18.70 -17.37 12.35
C ARG A 254 17.26 -17.14 11.93
N ILE A 255 16.87 -17.77 10.83
CA ILE A 255 15.49 -17.80 10.35
C ILE A 255 14.82 -19.03 10.98
N ILE A 256 13.74 -18.82 11.70
CA ILE A 256 12.95 -19.85 12.37
C ILE A 256 11.56 -19.87 11.73
N LEU A 257 11.16 -21.06 11.26
CA LEU A 257 9.86 -21.22 10.63
C LEU A 257 8.73 -21.20 11.68
N LEU A 258 7.57 -20.70 11.30
CA LEU A 258 6.37 -20.83 12.11
C LEU A 258 5.68 -22.19 11.85
N LYS A 259 5.18 -22.83 12.92
CA LYS A 259 4.39 -24.07 12.81
C LYS A 259 3.11 -23.84 12.00
N GLU A 260 2.55 -22.66 12.13
CA GLU A 260 1.27 -22.23 11.57
C GLU A 260 1.31 -21.95 10.07
N LYS A 261 2.49 -21.93 9.43
CA LYS A 261 2.69 -21.70 7.99
C LYS A 261 1.87 -20.52 7.45
N ILE A 262 2.21 -19.35 7.89
CA ILE A 262 1.52 -18.12 7.49
C ILE A 262 2.05 -17.69 6.11
N ASN A 263 1.31 -18.06 5.06
CA ASN A 263 1.67 -17.76 3.69
C ASN A 263 1.17 -16.37 3.29
N ASN A 264 1.91 -15.72 2.41
CA ASN A 264 1.54 -14.45 1.78
C ASN A 264 2.07 -14.43 0.35
N GLN A 265 1.49 -13.61 -0.51
CA GLN A 265 1.88 -13.51 -1.91
C GLN A 265 2.23 -12.07 -2.27
N LEU A 266 3.33 -11.90 -2.99
CA LEU A 266 3.57 -10.67 -3.72
C LEU A 266 2.78 -10.70 -5.01
N CYS A 267 2.05 -9.65 -5.31
CA CYS A 267 1.13 -9.58 -6.44
C CYS A 267 1.37 -8.31 -7.27
N ILE A 268 1.07 -8.39 -8.57
CA ILE A 268 0.75 -7.23 -9.38
C ILE A 268 -0.77 -7.04 -9.38
N VAL A 269 -1.20 -5.83 -9.11
CA VAL A 269 -2.60 -5.47 -8.87
C VAL A 269 -3.00 -4.30 -9.76
N HIS A 270 -4.18 -4.33 -10.33
CA HIS A 270 -4.82 -3.18 -10.98
C HIS A 270 -6.32 -3.18 -10.70
N LEU A 271 -7.00 -2.06 -10.97
CA LEU A 271 -8.45 -1.96 -10.80
C LEU A 271 -9.17 -2.94 -11.72
N LYS A 272 -10.13 -3.70 -11.20
CA LYS A 272 -10.82 -4.78 -11.92
C LYS A 272 -11.55 -4.29 -13.17
N ASN A 273 -12.18 -3.12 -13.07
CA ASN A 273 -12.97 -2.53 -14.17
C ASN A 273 -12.11 -1.78 -15.19
N LYS A 274 -10.80 -1.68 -14.98
CA LYS A 274 -9.88 -1.01 -15.89
C LYS A 274 -9.55 -1.87 -17.10
N LYS A 275 -9.88 -1.41 -18.31
CA LYS A 275 -9.39 -2.01 -19.55
C LYS A 275 -7.92 -1.64 -19.76
N LEU A 276 -7.03 -2.62 -19.66
CA LEU A 276 -5.61 -2.44 -19.93
C LEU A 276 -5.36 -2.17 -21.42
N ASN A 277 -4.50 -1.19 -21.71
CA ASN A 277 -4.01 -0.93 -23.06
C ASN A 277 -2.92 -1.95 -23.46
N THR A 278 -2.40 -1.85 -24.69
CA THR A 278 -1.40 -2.77 -25.24
C THR A 278 -0.10 -2.77 -24.41
N THR A 279 0.41 -1.59 -24.02
CA THR A 279 1.61 -1.44 -23.19
C THR A 279 1.43 -2.04 -21.81
N GLU A 280 0.29 -1.75 -21.15
CA GLU A 280 -0.05 -2.28 -19.84
C GLU A 280 -0.19 -3.81 -19.87
N LYS A 281 -0.86 -4.37 -20.91
CA LYS A 281 -0.97 -5.82 -21.09
C LYS A 281 0.39 -6.48 -21.30
N SER A 282 1.25 -5.88 -22.14
CA SER A 282 2.60 -6.36 -22.40
C SER A 282 3.43 -6.36 -21.11
N PHE A 283 3.40 -5.27 -20.35
CA PHE A 283 4.10 -5.18 -19.08
C PHE A 283 3.64 -6.25 -18.09
N LYS A 284 2.33 -6.35 -17.84
CA LYS A 284 1.76 -7.35 -16.92
C LYS A 284 2.15 -8.76 -17.32
N SER A 285 1.96 -9.13 -18.60
CA SER A 285 2.27 -10.47 -19.11
C SER A 285 3.75 -10.80 -18.99
N GLN A 286 4.64 -9.86 -19.32
CA GLN A 286 6.08 -10.05 -19.25
C GLN A 286 6.56 -10.17 -17.79
N LEU A 287 6.02 -9.38 -16.88
CA LEU A 287 6.34 -9.47 -15.45
C LEU A 287 5.95 -10.83 -14.89
N ILE A 288 4.74 -11.31 -15.18
CA ILE A 288 4.24 -12.63 -14.74
C ILE A 288 5.13 -13.76 -15.29
N ALA A 289 5.43 -13.73 -16.58
CA ALA A 289 6.25 -14.76 -17.23
C ALA A 289 7.67 -14.86 -16.62
N ASN A 290 8.25 -13.71 -16.27
CA ASN A 290 9.60 -13.65 -15.72
C ASN A 290 9.67 -14.00 -14.22
N CYS A 291 8.59 -13.82 -13.47
CA CYS A 291 8.55 -14.14 -12.05
C CYS A 291 8.42 -15.65 -11.76
N ASN A 292 8.30 -16.51 -12.81
CA ASN A 292 8.19 -17.99 -12.68
C ASN A 292 7.13 -18.45 -11.65
N TYR A 293 6.03 -17.68 -11.54
CA TYR A 293 4.91 -18.10 -10.71
C TYR A 293 4.21 -19.30 -11.36
N LYS A 294 4.60 -20.51 -10.97
CA LYS A 294 3.84 -21.72 -11.30
C LYS A 294 2.69 -21.83 -10.30
N LYS A 295 1.45 -21.71 -10.77
CA LYS A 295 0.27 -22.18 -10.02
C LYS A 295 0.53 -23.65 -9.65
N ARG A 296 0.74 -23.92 -8.38
CA ARG A 296 0.69 -25.27 -7.81
C ARG A 296 -0.74 -25.70 -7.62
#